data_94fddd87fbe6052db68adb17eb64b285
#
_entry.id   94fddd87fbe6052db68adb17eb64b285
#
_cell.length_a   1.000
_cell.length_b   1.000
_cell.length_c   1.000
_cell.angle_alpha   90.00
_cell.angle_beta   90.00
_cell.angle_gamma   90.00
#
_symmetry.space_group_name_H-M   'P 1'
#
loop_
_entity.id
_entity.type
_entity.pdbx_description
1 polymer ?
#
loop_
_entity_poly.entity_id
_entity_poly.type
_entity_poly.pdbx_seq_one_letter_code
_entity_poly.pdbx_strand_id
1 'polypeptide(L)'
;PLDALTVRLAAAYEEPRLLKFHLDNVGPAADRAAAMAAPERRVVTRGEVLTTGDYLLADVLEWTLHHLDLVAHLPGTAGPPAEGLARSREVLEEIAGAAFPASFSDEDALLIGTGRRAPTWAEKAELGALAAELPFVLG
;
A
#
# COMPACT_ATOMS: atom_id res chain seq x y z
N PRO A 1 17.58 -6.09 -14.94
CA PRO A 1 16.68 -6.57 -13.94
C PRO A 1 16.49 -5.53 -12.85
N LEU A 2 15.26 -5.43 -12.32
CA LEU A 2 14.87 -4.44 -11.31
C LEU A 2 15.77 -4.55 -10.06
N ASP A 3 16.10 -5.77 -9.67
CA ASP A 3 16.94 -6.09 -8.52
C ASP A 3 18.34 -5.43 -8.57
N ALA A 4 18.97 -5.43 -9.74
CA ALA A 4 20.29 -4.81 -9.90
C ALA A 4 20.24 -3.27 -9.78
N LEU A 5 19.12 -2.64 -10.16
CA LEU A 5 18.91 -1.21 -9.97
C LEU A 5 18.65 -0.90 -8.50
N THR A 6 17.80 -1.68 -7.84
CA THR A 6 17.47 -1.53 -6.42
C THR A 6 18.72 -1.65 -5.55
N VAL A 7 19.58 -2.67 -5.80
CA VAL A 7 20.85 -2.83 -5.09
C VAL A 7 21.78 -1.62 -5.28
N ARG A 8 21.86 -1.09 -6.51
CA ARG A 8 22.69 0.11 -6.76
C ARG A 8 22.13 1.37 -6.12
N LEU A 9 20.80 1.52 -6.10
CA LEU A 9 20.16 2.64 -5.41
C LEU A 9 20.36 2.54 -3.89
N ALA A 10 20.19 1.35 -3.31
CA ALA A 10 20.47 1.14 -1.90
C ALA A 10 21.92 1.46 -1.52
N ALA A 11 22.89 1.06 -2.37
CA ALA A 11 24.31 1.38 -2.16
C ALA A 11 24.60 2.89 -2.24
N ALA A 12 23.79 3.67 -2.95
CA ALA A 12 23.95 5.13 -2.99
C ALA A 12 23.60 5.81 -1.67
N TYR A 13 22.89 5.11 -0.78
CA TYR A 13 22.48 5.60 0.53
C TYR A 13 23.19 4.82 1.67
N GLU A 14 24.50 4.65 1.54
CA GLU A 14 25.33 3.99 2.57
C GLU A 14 25.16 4.61 3.96
N GLU A 15 24.85 5.92 4.00
CA GLU A 15 24.56 6.63 5.25
C GLU A 15 23.06 6.94 5.35
N PRO A 16 22.37 6.47 6.41
CA PRO A 16 20.91 6.70 6.61
C PRO A 16 20.50 8.17 6.52
N ARG A 17 21.38 9.09 6.93
CA ARG A 17 21.14 10.54 6.82
C ARG A 17 20.93 11.02 5.38
N LEU A 18 21.59 10.40 4.39
CA LEU A 18 21.44 10.76 2.98
C LEU A 18 20.05 10.34 2.48
N LEU A 19 19.59 9.16 2.87
CA LEU A 19 18.24 8.70 2.56
C LEU A 19 17.20 9.63 3.21
N LYS A 20 17.38 9.95 4.51
CA LYS A 20 16.49 10.87 5.19
C LYS A 20 16.43 12.23 4.49
N PHE A 21 17.58 12.82 4.16
CA PHE A 21 17.64 14.09 3.42
C PHE A 21 16.92 14.01 2.08
N HIS A 22 17.07 12.90 1.35
CA HIS A 22 16.37 12.67 0.10
C HIS A 22 14.85 12.64 0.31
N LEU A 23 14.37 11.86 1.28
CA LEU A 23 12.95 11.73 1.58
C LEU A 23 12.33 13.06 2.05
N ASP A 24 13.05 13.83 2.89
CA ASP A 24 12.61 15.15 3.35
C ASP A 24 12.41 16.15 2.19
N ASN A 25 13.05 15.94 1.05
CA ASN A 25 12.89 16.79 -0.14
C ASN A 25 11.88 16.24 -1.13
N VAL A 26 11.87 14.92 -1.35
CA VAL A 26 11.00 14.27 -2.35
C VAL A 26 9.55 14.21 -1.85
N GLY A 27 9.33 13.92 -0.56
CA GLY A 27 7.98 13.84 0.00
C GLY A 27 7.14 15.10 -0.26
N PRO A 28 7.59 16.29 0.20
CA PRO A 28 6.85 17.54 -0.06
C PRO A 28 6.69 17.89 -1.55
N ALA A 29 7.59 17.42 -2.41
CA ALA A 29 7.45 17.61 -3.85
C ALA A 29 6.36 16.70 -4.44
N ALA A 30 6.30 15.45 -3.98
CA ALA A 30 5.25 14.51 -4.36
C ALA A 30 3.87 14.99 -3.89
N ASP A 31 3.76 15.47 -2.66
CA ASP A 31 2.52 16.03 -2.11
C ASP A 31 2.01 17.20 -2.95
N ARG A 32 2.91 18.12 -3.32
CA ARG A 32 2.53 19.25 -4.20
C ARG A 32 2.10 18.78 -5.57
N ALA A 33 2.79 17.79 -6.15
CA ALA A 33 2.45 17.25 -7.45
C ALA A 33 1.08 16.57 -7.42
N ALA A 34 0.80 15.78 -6.39
CA ALA A 34 -0.50 15.14 -6.18
C ALA A 34 -1.62 16.15 -6.00
N ALA A 35 -1.41 17.20 -5.17
CA ALA A 35 -2.39 18.25 -4.93
C ALA A 35 -2.73 19.09 -6.19
N MET A 36 -1.79 19.17 -7.13
CA MET A 36 -1.98 19.89 -8.40
C MET A 36 -2.48 18.99 -9.53
N ALA A 37 -2.53 17.70 -9.34
CA ALA A 37 -2.94 16.75 -10.36
C ALA A 37 -4.45 16.84 -10.62
N ALA A 38 -4.85 16.85 -11.90
CA ALA A 38 -6.24 16.67 -12.27
C ALA A 38 -6.58 15.18 -12.24
N PRO A 39 -7.52 14.71 -11.38
CA PRO A 39 -7.78 13.28 -11.18
C PRO A 39 -8.11 12.54 -12.47
N GLU A 40 -8.84 13.16 -13.36
CA GLU A 40 -9.30 12.58 -14.62
C GLU A 40 -8.24 12.57 -15.74
N ARG A 41 -7.09 13.20 -15.50
CA ARG A 41 -6.02 13.23 -16.49
C ARG A 41 -5.45 11.82 -16.68
N ARG A 42 -5.30 11.39 -17.93
CA ARG A 42 -4.69 10.11 -18.24
C ARG A 42 -3.17 10.16 -18.18
N VAL A 43 -2.59 9.17 -17.55
CA VAL A 43 -1.15 8.94 -17.45
C VAL A 43 -0.82 7.55 -17.98
N VAL A 44 0.35 7.41 -18.58
CA VAL A 44 0.87 6.13 -19.06
C VAL A 44 1.96 5.68 -18.09
N THR A 45 1.81 4.47 -17.56
CA THR A 45 2.79 3.85 -16.67
C THR A 45 2.93 2.37 -16.99
N ARG A 46 4.15 1.88 -17.13
CA ARG A 46 4.46 0.47 -17.39
C ARG A 46 3.61 -0.19 -18.48
N GLY A 47 3.18 0.57 -19.49
CA GLY A 47 2.35 0.08 -20.58
C GLY A 47 0.84 0.15 -20.32
N GLU A 48 0.42 0.58 -19.16
CA GLU A 48 -0.98 0.81 -18.80
C GLU A 48 -1.35 2.28 -18.94
N VAL A 49 -2.63 2.55 -19.20
CA VAL A 49 -3.20 3.89 -19.23
C VAL A 49 -4.21 4.01 -18.11
N LEU A 50 -3.88 4.78 -17.08
CA LEU A 50 -4.71 5.02 -15.92
C LEU A 50 -5.16 6.49 -15.87
N THR A 51 -6.19 6.78 -15.09
CA THR A 51 -6.41 8.15 -14.63
C THR A 51 -5.35 8.50 -13.59
N THR A 52 -5.06 9.77 -13.40
CA THR A 52 -4.15 10.20 -12.31
C THR A 52 -4.73 9.83 -10.95
N GLY A 53 -6.06 9.87 -10.80
CA GLY A 53 -6.74 9.44 -9.57
C GLY A 53 -6.47 7.98 -9.25
N ASP A 54 -6.71 7.07 -10.21
CA ASP A 54 -6.46 5.64 -10.01
C ASP A 54 -4.97 5.34 -9.78
N TYR A 55 -4.08 6.04 -10.48
CA TYR A 55 -2.64 5.91 -10.28
C TYR A 55 -2.23 6.28 -8.84
N LEU A 56 -2.73 7.41 -8.34
CA LEU A 56 -2.45 7.85 -6.97
C LEU A 56 -3.08 6.93 -5.92
N LEU A 57 -4.27 6.36 -6.18
CA LEU A 57 -4.88 5.37 -5.29
C LEU A 57 -4.06 4.08 -5.23
N ALA A 58 -3.56 3.60 -6.37
CA ALA A 58 -2.65 2.46 -6.39
C ALA A 58 -1.37 2.74 -5.60
N ASP A 59 -0.78 3.94 -5.73
CA ASP A 59 0.38 4.35 -4.94
C ASP A 59 0.06 4.41 -3.43
N VAL A 60 -1.12 4.88 -3.03
CA VAL A 60 -1.54 4.88 -1.60
C VAL A 60 -1.58 3.44 -1.06
N LEU A 61 -2.16 2.50 -1.80
CA LEU A 61 -2.18 1.09 -1.41
C LEU A 61 -0.75 0.54 -1.26
N GLU A 62 0.08 0.69 -2.28
CA GLU A 62 1.47 0.21 -2.28
C GLU A 62 2.28 0.79 -1.09
N TRP A 63 2.25 2.11 -0.89
CA TRP A 63 2.97 2.76 0.20
C TRP A 63 2.46 2.35 1.57
N THR A 64 1.15 2.16 1.72
CA THR A 64 0.55 1.69 2.98
C THR A 64 1.02 0.27 3.30
N LEU A 65 1.01 -0.63 2.32
CA LEU A 65 1.48 -2.01 2.49
C LEU A 65 2.98 -2.06 2.77
N HIS A 66 3.79 -1.30 2.04
CA HIS A 66 5.23 -1.22 2.31
C HIS A 66 5.53 -0.62 3.69
N HIS A 67 4.74 0.34 4.17
CA HIS A 67 4.90 0.88 5.53
C HIS A 67 4.61 -0.22 6.56
N LEU A 68 3.53 -0.98 6.40
CA LEU A 68 3.24 -2.13 7.27
C LEU A 68 4.41 -3.13 7.28
N ASP A 69 4.95 -3.47 6.11
CA ASP A 69 6.09 -4.38 5.99
C ASP A 69 7.33 -3.84 6.72
N LEU A 70 7.63 -2.55 6.58
CA LEU A 70 8.79 -1.91 7.22
C LEU A 70 8.69 -1.90 8.74
N VAL A 71 7.50 -1.68 9.31
CA VAL A 71 7.31 -1.59 10.76
C VAL A 71 6.99 -2.92 11.43
N ALA A 72 6.69 -3.96 10.67
CA ALA A 72 6.26 -5.27 11.18
C ALA A 72 7.19 -5.85 12.28
N HIS A 73 8.48 -5.52 12.22
CA HIS A 73 9.50 -6.01 13.15
C HIS A 73 10.06 -4.93 14.08
N LEU A 74 9.46 -3.75 14.09
CA LEU A 74 9.92 -2.58 14.85
C LEU A 74 8.91 -2.23 15.96
N PRO A 75 9.02 -2.85 17.15
CA PRO A 75 8.07 -2.60 18.23
C PRO A 75 8.09 -1.12 18.67
N GLY A 76 6.91 -0.54 18.85
CA GLY A 76 6.76 0.86 19.26
C GLY A 76 6.89 1.89 18.13
N THR A 77 7.12 1.45 16.90
CA THR A 77 7.10 2.34 15.73
C THR A 77 5.64 2.58 15.29
N ALA A 78 5.35 3.83 14.91
CA ALA A 78 4.03 4.16 14.39
C ALA A 78 3.77 3.44 13.05
N GLY A 79 2.59 2.87 12.92
CA GLY A 79 2.10 2.29 11.65
C GLY A 79 1.66 3.36 10.65
N PRO A 80 1.09 2.93 9.51
CA PRO A 80 0.55 3.84 8.52
C PRO A 80 -0.53 4.77 9.09
N PRO A 81 -0.71 5.97 8.51
CA PRO A 81 -1.82 6.85 8.87
C PRO A 81 -3.17 6.16 8.69
N ALA A 82 -4.12 6.43 9.59
CA ALA A 82 -5.47 5.85 9.53
C ALA A 82 -6.18 6.12 8.20
N GLU A 83 -5.99 7.30 7.62
CA GLU A 83 -6.55 7.63 6.31
C GLU A 83 -5.96 6.75 5.18
N GLY A 84 -4.66 6.47 5.23
CA GLY A 84 -4.00 5.56 4.28
C GLY A 84 -4.55 4.14 4.39
N LEU A 85 -4.71 3.63 5.62
CA LEU A 85 -5.31 2.32 5.88
C LEU A 85 -6.75 2.24 5.34
N ALA A 86 -7.59 3.23 5.64
CA ALA A 86 -8.98 3.27 5.19
C ALA A 86 -9.08 3.31 3.64
N ARG A 87 -8.30 4.15 2.99
CA ARG A 87 -8.27 4.24 1.52
C ARG A 87 -7.76 2.95 0.88
N SER A 88 -6.72 2.36 1.44
CA SER A 88 -6.19 1.08 0.96
C SER A 88 -7.20 -0.05 1.11
N ARG A 89 -7.98 -0.06 2.20
CA ARG A 89 -9.09 -1.00 2.37
C ARG A 89 -10.16 -0.81 1.30
N GLU A 90 -10.58 0.41 1.01
CA GLU A 90 -11.56 0.69 -0.05
C GLU A 90 -11.10 0.12 -1.41
N VAL A 91 -9.83 0.33 -1.78
CA VAL A 91 -9.25 -0.24 -3.01
C VAL A 91 -9.26 -1.76 -2.98
N LEU A 92 -8.90 -2.36 -1.85
CA LEU A 92 -8.88 -3.82 -1.71
C LEU A 92 -10.29 -4.42 -1.81
N GLU A 93 -11.30 -3.77 -1.22
CA GLU A 93 -12.71 -4.17 -1.31
C GLU A 93 -13.25 -4.03 -2.74
N GLU A 94 -12.81 -3.02 -3.47
CA GLU A 94 -13.15 -2.87 -4.90
C GLU A 94 -12.56 -4.03 -5.73
N ILE A 95 -11.29 -4.38 -5.50
CA ILE A 95 -10.63 -5.52 -6.15
C ILE A 95 -11.33 -6.84 -5.80
N ALA A 96 -11.70 -7.03 -4.54
CA ALA A 96 -12.41 -8.21 -4.06
C ALA A 96 -13.86 -8.30 -4.55
N GLY A 97 -14.44 -7.17 -5.00
CA GLY A 97 -15.86 -7.07 -5.35
C GLY A 97 -16.82 -7.21 -4.17
N ALA A 98 -16.32 -7.14 -2.93
CA ALA A 98 -17.12 -7.25 -1.71
C ALA A 98 -16.41 -6.57 -0.52
N ALA A 99 -17.21 -6.06 0.42
CA ALA A 99 -16.70 -5.44 1.62
C ALA A 99 -16.22 -6.47 2.65
N PHE A 100 -15.14 -6.15 3.38
CA PHE A 100 -14.77 -6.89 4.57
C PHE A 100 -15.80 -6.70 5.70
N PRO A 101 -15.97 -7.68 6.58
CA PRO A 101 -16.82 -7.52 7.75
C PRO A 101 -16.42 -6.28 8.57
N ALA A 102 -17.42 -5.59 9.14
CA ALA A 102 -17.20 -4.37 9.92
C ALA A 102 -16.41 -4.59 11.23
N SER A 103 -16.28 -5.85 11.66
CA SER A 103 -15.47 -6.29 12.81
C SER A 103 -13.96 -6.22 12.54
N PHE A 104 -13.55 -6.20 11.26
CA PHE A 104 -12.14 -6.11 10.89
C PHE A 104 -11.67 -4.66 10.95
N SER A 105 -10.53 -4.43 11.59
CA SER A 105 -9.83 -3.17 11.41
C SER A 105 -9.34 -3.03 9.97
N ASP A 106 -9.07 -1.79 9.53
CA ASP A 106 -8.53 -1.56 8.19
C ASP A 106 -7.17 -2.25 8.01
N GLU A 107 -6.34 -2.27 9.05
CA GLU A 107 -5.06 -2.97 9.05
C GLU A 107 -5.24 -4.49 8.92
N ASP A 108 -6.16 -5.10 9.70
CA ASP A 108 -6.42 -6.54 9.59
C ASP A 108 -6.95 -6.93 8.21
N ALA A 109 -7.84 -6.11 7.65
CA ALA A 109 -8.37 -6.33 6.29
C ALA A 109 -7.23 -6.32 5.26
N LEU A 110 -6.29 -5.37 5.37
CA LEU A 110 -5.13 -5.30 4.47
C LEU A 110 -4.19 -6.47 4.65
N LEU A 111 -3.80 -6.79 5.89
CA LEU A 111 -2.86 -7.88 6.17
C LEU A 111 -3.41 -9.23 5.69
N ILE A 112 -4.69 -9.48 5.89
CA ILE A 112 -5.36 -10.72 5.48
C ILE A 112 -5.59 -10.73 3.97
N GLY A 113 -6.15 -9.66 3.42
CA GLY A 113 -6.52 -9.56 2.01
C GLY A 113 -5.33 -9.63 1.06
N THR A 114 -4.14 -9.24 1.53
CA THR A 114 -2.88 -9.29 0.77
C THR A 114 -1.99 -10.48 1.13
N GLY A 115 -2.47 -11.37 2.00
CA GLY A 115 -1.75 -12.59 2.38
C GLY A 115 -0.56 -12.38 3.33
N ARG A 116 -0.39 -11.17 3.87
CA ARG A 116 0.67 -10.87 4.86
C ARG A 116 0.42 -11.53 6.21
N ARG A 117 -0.84 -11.78 6.51
CA ARG A 117 -1.27 -12.55 7.68
C ARG A 117 -2.34 -13.56 7.29
N ALA A 118 -2.21 -14.80 7.71
CA ALA A 118 -3.28 -15.77 7.55
C ALA A 118 -4.46 -15.43 8.48
N PRO A 119 -5.72 -15.52 8.00
CA PRO A 119 -6.87 -15.35 8.87
C PRO A 119 -6.98 -16.49 9.89
N THR A 120 -7.39 -16.17 11.10
CA THR A 120 -7.76 -17.15 12.13
C THR A 120 -9.01 -17.92 11.71
N TRP A 121 -9.35 -18.96 12.46
CA TRP A 121 -10.55 -19.74 12.18
C TRP A 121 -11.84 -18.89 12.33
N ALA A 122 -11.89 -18.01 13.33
CA ALA A 122 -13.01 -17.12 13.55
C ALA A 122 -13.14 -16.10 12.40
N GLU A 123 -12.06 -15.48 12.00
CA GLU A 123 -12.02 -14.52 10.87
C GLU A 123 -12.42 -15.18 9.55
N LYS A 124 -12.03 -16.43 9.32
CA LYS A 124 -12.49 -17.20 8.14
C LYS A 124 -14.01 -17.41 8.15
N ALA A 125 -14.57 -17.69 9.32
CA ALA A 125 -16.01 -17.86 9.45
C ALA A 125 -16.76 -16.55 9.16
N GLU A 126 -16.22 -15.41 9.62
CA GLU A 126 -16.80 -14.08 9.34
C GLU A 126 -16.65 -13.67 7.87
N LEU A 127 -15.50 -13.96 7.24
CA LEU A 127 -15.25 -13.71 5.83
C LEU A 127 -16.17 -14.54 4.90
N GLY A 128 -16.61 -15.71 5.37
CA GLY A 128 -17.48 -16.57 4.57
C GLY A 128 -16.89 -16.94 3.22
N ALA A 129 -17.58 -16.60 2.13
CA ALA A 129 -17.15 -16.90 0.76
C ALA A 129 -15.83 -16.20 0.40
N LEU A 130 -15.59 -14.99 0.89
CA LEU A 130 -14.36 -14.24 0.64
C LEU A 130 -13.10 -14.99 1.08
N ALA A 131 -13.20 -15.82 2.12
CA ALA A 131 -12.06 -16.58 2.62
C ALA A 131 -11.46 -17.56 1.58
N ALA A 132 -12.24 -17.98 0.60
CA ALA A 132 -11.80 -18.89 -0.46
C ALA A 132 -11.02 -18.18 -1.58
N GLU A 133 -11.14 -16.85 -1.66
CA GLU A 133 -10.54 -16.03 -2.71
C GLU A 133 -9.23 -15.35 -2.26
N LEU A 134 -8.89 -15.49 -0.97
CA LEU A 134 -7.67 -14.92 -0.41
C LEU A 134 -6.39 -15.58 -0.96
N PRO A 135 -5.31 -14.85 -1.16
CA PRO A 135 -5.24 -13.38 -1.13
C PRO A 135 -5.75 -12.76 -2.42
N PHE A 136 -6.34 -11.56 -2.35
CA PHE A 136 -6.85 -10.84 -3.53
C PHE A 136 -5.72 -10.20 -4.34
N VAL A 137 -4.67 -9.78 -3.67
CA VAL A 137 -3.49 -9.15 -4.26
C VAL A 137 -2.26 -9.78 -3.64
N LEU A 138 -1.32 -10.21 -4.48
CA LEU A 138 0.00 -10.62 -4.05
C LEU A 138 0.93 -9.41 -4.12
N GLY A 139 1.44 -8.99 -2.98
CA GLY A 139 2.43 -7.93 -2.87
C GLY A 139 3.86 -8.48 -2.83
#